data_53e85977336649a0413b822af65fc63b
#
_entry.id   53e85977336649a0413b822af65fc63b
#
_cell.length_a   1.000
_cell.length_b   1.000
_cell.length_c   1.000
_cell.angle_alpha   90.00
_cell.angle_beta   90.00
_cell.angle_gamma   90.00
#
_symmetry.space_group_name_H-M   'P 1'
#
loop_
_entity.id
_entity.type
_entity.pdbx_description
1 polymer ?
#
loop_
_entity_poly.entity_id
_entity_poly.type
_entity_poly.pdbx_seq_one_letter_code
_entity_poly.pdbx_strand_id
1 'polypeptide(L)'
;TIFVDKMAKNGTKDIQIEMEARADLAQKPYAIDVNMSYEDEHVNAYTNKASVSIPVKQAARVDMSEPEVNPSSIEVGSEANIMFSIYNLGKTKLYNVKVSADSEFVSSGDAFVGNLDSGATGSVDMYVNGLAPTTDDGTVKLNISYEDETGEATVIEKTVSLYVSEPMMDDSTGMDDMPADDQTGTGGSVGKAVPVIVVFLIAAGGIAIIISLKKKKLKEQKKLEEDLIDLDEEDDEKE
;
A
#
# COMPACT_ATOMS: atom_id res chain seq x y z
N THR A 1 40.93 19.15 17.45
CA THR A 1 42.20 18.38 17.30
C THR A 1 42.21 17.28 18.34
N ILE A 2 42.48 16.05 17.90
CA ILE A 2 42.67 14.90 18.80
C ILE A 2 44.14 14.61 18.85
N PHE A 3 44.70 14.54 20.07
CA PHE A 3 46.11 14.20 20.28
C PHE A 3 46.22 12.70 20.57
N VAL A 4 47.15 12.05 19.86
CA VAL A 4 47.52 10.65 20.08
C VAL A 4 48.98 10.66 20.53
N ASP A 5 49.24 10.15 21.73
CA ASP A 5 50.58 10.05 22.26
C ASP A 5 51.44 9.13 21.38
N LYS A 6 52.34 8.37 21.87
CA LYS A 6 53.22 7.50 21.10
C LYS A 6 52.48 6.31 20.52
N MET A 7 52.67 6.01 19.21
CA MET A 7 52.17 4.83 18.54
C MET A 7 53.35 3.90 18.16
N ALA A 8 53.27 2.62 18.54
CA ALA A 8 54.26 1.64 18.15
C ALA A 8 54.19 1.32 16.65
N LYS A 9 55.29 0.79 16.10
CA LYS A 9 55.28 0.31 14.70
C LYS A 9 54.16 -0.74 14.49
N ASN A 10 53.34 -0.53 13.48
CA ASN A 10 52.15 -1.34 13.18
C ASN A 10 51.07 -1.30 14.29
N GLY A 11 51.14 -0.35 15.22
CA GLY A 11 50.12 -0.14 16.24
C GLY A 11 48.86 0.49 15.62
N THR A 12 47.71 0.23 16.25
CA THR A 12 46.41 0.83 15.91
C THR A 12 45.88 1.61 17.11
N LYS A 13 45.16 2.66 16.83
CA LYS A 13 44.44 3.46 17.83
C LYS A 13 43.04 3.78 17.31
N ASP A 14 42.02 3.36 18.06
CA ASP A 14 40.64 3.71 17.77
C ASP A 14 40.33 5.12 18.27
N ILE A 15 39.73 5.92 17.42
CA ILE A 15 39.30 7.28 17.71
C ILE A 15 37.80 7.35 17.43
N GLN A 16 37.02 7.70 18.43
CA GLN A 16 35.58 7.91 18.29
C GLN A 16 35.30 9.41 18.21
N ILE A 17 34.54 9.81 17.21
CA ILE A 17 34.08 11.19 16.98
C ILE A 17 32.58 11.20 16.92
N GLU A 18 31.94 11.90 17.82
CA GLU A 18 30.50 12.15 17.78
C GLU A 18 30.23 13.38 16.95
N MET A 19 29.27 13.28 16.04
CA MET A 19 28.85 14.36 15.16
C MET A 19 27.33 14.41 15.11
N GLU A 20 26.78 15.61 15.18
CA GLU A 20 25.37 15.86 15.01
C GLU A 20 25.13 16.47 13.62
N ALA A 21 24.23 15.85 12.86
CA ALA A 21 23.81 16.37 11.57
C ALA A 21 22.81 17.53 11.77
N ARG A 22 23.11 18.70 11.21
CA ARG A 22 22.19 19.83 11.24
C ARG A 22 20.94 19.51 10.41
N ALA A 23 19.79 20.00 10.87
CA ALA A 23 18.51 19.75 10.21
C ALA A 23 18.39 20.37 8.80
N ASP A 24 19.27 21.32 8.44
CA ASP A 24 19.30 21.99 7.14
C ASP A 24 20.24 21.34 6.12
N LEU A 25 20.96 20.26 6.49
CA LEU A 25 21.82 19.54 5.56
C LEU A 25 21.00 18.90 4.45
N ALA A 26 21.46 19.03 3.22
CA ALA A 26 20.87 18.33 2.09
C ALA A 26 21.13 16.83 2.19
N GLN A 27 20.22 16.02 1.65
CA GLN A 27 20.39 14.56 1.56
C GLN A 27 21.43 14.24 0.50
N LYS A 28 22.67 14.02 0.94
CA LYS A 28 23.81 13.60 0.09
C LYS A 28 24.95 13.11 0.95
N PRO A 29 25.93 12.40 0.37
CA PRO A 29 27.18 12.11 1.04
C PRO A 29 27.99 13.39 1.30
N TYR A 30 28.57 13.50 2.50
CA TYR A 30 29.50 14.55 2.90
C TYR A 30 30.86 13.96 3.14
N ALA A 31 31.87 14.49 2.47
CA ALA A 31 33.26 14.10 2.69
C ALA A 31 33.83 14.81 3.92
N ILE A 32 34.38 14.05 4.82
CA ILE A 32 35.12 14.54 5.98
C ILE A 32 36.59 14.20 5.82
N ASP A 33 37.42 15.22 5.84
CA ASP A 33 38.87 15.07 5.72
C ASP A 33 39.52 14.93 7.09
N VAL A 34 40.22 13.81 7.30
CA VAL A 34 41.05 13.56 8.47
C VAL A 34 42.51 13.91 8.13
N ASN A 35 42.96 15.03 8.63
CA ASN A 35 44.36 15.46 8.49
C ASN A 35 45.17 14.95 9.67
N MET A 36 46.21 14.21 9.40
CA MET A 36 47.11 13.61 10.38
C MET A 36 48.48 14.28 10.29
N SER A 37 48.99 14.73 11.41
CA SER A 37 50.36 15.24 11.54
C SER A 37 51.10 14.42 12.62
N TYR A 38 52.25 13.92 12.33
CA TYR A 38 53.03 13.10 13.24
C TYR A 38 54.54 13.30 13.03
N GLU A 39 55.31 12.93 14.03
CA GLU A 39 56.78 12.98 14.02
C GLU A 39 57.36 11.59 14.24
N ASP A 40 58.51 11.33 13.62
CA ASP A 40 59.28 10.11 13.85
C ASP A 40 60.21 10.25 15.08
N GLU A 41 60.98 9.20 15.35
CA GLU A 41 61.97 9.19 16.48
C GLU A 41 63.10 10.20 16.28
N HIS A 42 63.29 10.75 15.06
CA HIS A 42 64.30 11.73 14.72
C HIS A 42 63.73 13.14 14.65
N VAL A 43 62.47 13.34 15.13
CA VAL A 43 61.74 14.64 15.08
C VAL A 43 61.48 15.14 13.66
N ASN A 44 61.47 14.25 12.69
CA ASN A 44 61.01 14.62 11.35
C ASN A 44 59.47 14.67 11.30
N ALA A 45 58.93 15.78 10.82
CA ALA A 45 57.48 15.97 10.73
C ALA A 45 56.93 15.41 9.44
N TYR A 46 55.82 14.73 9.53
CA TYR A 46 55.08 14.15 8.43
C TYR A 46 53.59 14.55 8.49
N THR A 47 52.95 14.65 7.34
CA THR A 47 51.54 14.87 7.23
C THR A 47 50.89 13.84 6.29
N ASN A 48 49.71 13.40 6.65
CA ASN A 48 48.89 12.53 5.79
C ASN A 48 47.44 12.98 5.85
N LYS A 49 46.66 12.61 4.83
CA LYS A 49 45.24 12.95 4.73
C LYS A 49 44.47 11.71 4.33
N ALA A 50 43.37 11.47 5.03
CA ALA A 50 42.37 10.48 4.63
C ALA A 50 41.00 11.18 4.52
N SER A 51 40.15 10.71 3.61
CA SER A 51 38.79 11.24 3.44
C SER A 51 37.78 10.12 3.68
N VAL A 52 36.76 10.40 4.52
CA VAL A 52 35.68 9.49 4.83
C VAL A 52 34.37 10.12 4.33
N SER A 53 33.58 9.36 3.60
CA SER A 53 32.26 9.82 3.11
C SER A 53 31.17 9.35 4.09
N ILE A 54 30.39 10.32 4.60
CA ILE A 54 29.29 10.07 5.53
C ILE A 54 27.98 10.36 4.79
N PRO A 55 27.13 9.35 4.52
CA PRO A 55 25.83 9.57 3.92
C PRO A 55 24.88 10.24 4.93
N VAL A 56 24.31 11.38 4.56
CA VAL A 56 23.25 12.04 5.31
C VAL A 56 21.91 11.73 4.65
N LYS A 57 21.00 11.11 5.39
CA LYS A 57 19.62 10.84 4.96
C LYS A 57 18.67 11.77 5.72
N GLN A 58 17.63 12.24 5.04
CA GLN A 58 16.52 12.97 5.63
C GLN A 58 15.36 11.98 5.88
N ALA A 59 14.74 12.05 7.03
CA ALA A 59 13.55 11.26 7.32
C ALA A 59 12.32 11.87 6.63
N ALA A 60 11.50 11.02 6.02
CA ALA A 60 10.20 11.42 5.54
C ALA A 60 9.31 11.83 6.74
N ARG A 61 8.50 12.88 6.55
CA ARG A 61 7.53 13.35 7.54
C ARG A 61 6.20 13.50 6.82
N VAL A 62 5.31 12.55 7.04
CA VAL A 62 4.00 12.51 6.43
C VAL A 62 2.95 12.74 7.51
N ASP A 63 1.96 13.57 7.21
CA ASP A 63 0.78 13.78 8.02
C ASP A 63 -0.46 13.72 7.14
N MET A 64 -1.64 13.57 7.72
CA MET A 64 -2.90 13.39 7.00
C MET A 64 -4.03 14.10 7.73
N SER A 65 -4.99 14.64 6.97
CA SER A 65 -6.26 15.04 7.55
C SER A 65 -7.04 13.80 8.03
N GLU A 66 -8.05 14.00 8.88
CA GLU A 66 -8.99 12.93 9.19
C GLU A 66 -9.73 12.52 7.91
N PRO A 67 -9.80 11.21 7.59
CA PRO A 67 -10.56 10.73 6.45
C PRO A 67 -12.06 10.92 6.66
N GLU A 68 -12.73 11.42 5.62
CA GLU A 68 -14.19 11.54 5.58
C GLU A 68 -14.76 10.43 4.70
N VAL A 69 -15.79 9.74 5.21
CA VAL A 69 -16.52 8.68 4.49
C VAL A 69 -17.93 9.15 4.22
N ASN A 70 -18.33 9.20 2.95
CA ASN A 70 -19.63 9.70 2.53
C ASN A 70 -20.30 8.80 1.47
N PRO A 71 -21.47 8.22 1.77
CA PRO A 71 -22.09 8.13 3.08
C PRO A 71 -21.34 7.20 4.04
N SER A 72 -21.49 7.39 5.34
CA SER A 72 -20.89 6.53 6.39
C SER A 72 -21.62 5.19 6.59
N SER A 73 -22.76 5.01 5.93
CA SER A 73 -23.52 3.76 5.87
C SER A 73 -24.06 3.54 4.47
N ILE A 74 -23.87 2.33 3.95
CA ILE A 74 -24.30 1.89 2.62
C ILE A 74 -24.97 0.53 2.70
N GLU A 75 -25.68 0.14 1.63
CA GLU A 75 -26.15 -1.22 1.44
C GLU A 75 -25.13 -2.05 0.63
N VAL A 76 -25.21 -3.38 0.74
CA VAL A 76 -24.44 -4.27 -0.14
C VAL A 76 -24.72 -3.92 -1.61
N GLY A 77 -23.66 -3.73 -2.38
CA GLY A 77 -23.71 -3.31 -3.79
C GLY A 77 -23.75 -1.80 -4.01
N SER A 78 -23.82 -0.99 -2.94
CA SER A 78 -23.75 0.47 -3.01
C SER A 78 -22.32 0.97 -2.78
N GLU A 79 -22.04 2.21 -3.17
CA GLU A 79 -20.71 2.84 -3.07
C GLU A 79 -20.66 3.86 -1.93
N ALA A 80 -19.48 3.93 -1.28
CA ALA A 80 -19.09 5.04 -0.43
C ALA A 80 -17.82 5.68 -0.97
N ASN A 81 -17.72 6.99 -0.81
CA ASN A 81 -16.54 7.78 -1.15
C ASN A 81 -15.71 8.05 0.11
N ILE A 82 -14.39 7.88 0.02
CA ILE A 82 -13.44 8.18 1.09
C ILE A 82 -12.51 9.29 0.61
N MET A 83 -12.51 10.40 1.33
CA MET A 83 -11.73 11.59 0.98
C MET A 83 -10.86 12.05 2.14
N PHE A 84 -9.59 12.39 1.86
CA PHE A 84 -8.70 13.05 2.80
C PHE A 84 -7.49 13.64 2.07
N SER A 85 -6.67 14.39 2.81
CA SER A 85 -5.44 14.98 2.29
C SER A 85 -4.21 14.36 2.95
N ILE A 86 -3.14 14.19 2.17
CA ILE A 86 -1.82 13.75 2.62
C ILE A 86 -0.86 14.93 2.51
N TYR A 87 -0.13 15.23 3.58
CA TYR A 87 0.81 16.34 3.67
C TYR A 87 2.24 15.81 3.75
N ASN A 88 3.09 16.20 2.81
CA ASN A 88 4.53 15.99 2.94
C ASN A 88 5.16 17.12 3.75
N LEU A 89 5.28 16.93 5.05
CA LEU A 89 5.91 17.88 5.97
C LEU A 89 7.45 17.70 6.04
N GLY A 90 7.99 16.73 5.30
CA GLY A 90 9.41 16.43 5.21
C GLY A 90 10.15 17.34 4.24
N LYS A 91 11.45 17.13 4.12
CA LYS A 91 12.33 17.82 3.17
C LYS A 91 12.64 17.00 1.93
N THR A 92 12.28 15.73 1.95
CA THR A 92 12.45 14.79 0.83
C THR A 92 11.16 14.68 0.04
N LYS A 93 11.29 14.34 -1.23
CA LYS A 93 10.17 13.99 -2.09
C LYS A 93 9.66 12.60 -1.73
N LEU A 94 8.35 12.43 -1.72
CA LEU A 94 7.69 11.13 -1.63
C LEU A 94 7.35 10.68 -3.04
N TYR A 95 7.69 9.45 -3.36
CA TYR A 95 7.42 8.84 -4.66
C TYR A 95 6.29 7.83 -4.56
N ASN A 96 5.54 7.67 -5.65
CA ASN A 96 4.53 6.63 -5.81
C ASN A 96 3.52 6.56 -4.65
N VAL A 97 3.13 7.73 -4.12
CA VAL A 97 2.14 7.78 -3.03
C VAL A 97 0.83 7.20 -3.52
N LYS A 98 0.34 6.17 -2.85
CA LYS A 98 -0.94 5.51 -3.12
C LYS A 98 -1.63 5.11 -1.83
N VAL A 99 -2.95 4.98 -1.92
CA VAL A 99 -3.82 4.53 -0.83
C VAL A 99 -4.60 3.32 -1.30
N SER A 100 -4.74 2.32 -0.45
CA SER A 100 -5.64 1.19 -0.68
C SER A 100 -6.50 0.93 0.55
N ALA A 101 -7.75 0.54 0.32
CA ALA A 101 -8.65 0.08 1.37
C ALA A 101 -8.53 -1.45 1.52
N ASP A 102 -8.50 -1.92 2.76
CA ASP A 102 -8.45 -3.33 3.12
C ASP A 102 -9.52 -3.64 4.17
N SER A 103 -10.52 -4.44 3.78
CA SER A 103 -11.59 -4.92 4.64
C SER A 103 -12.31 -6.10 3.99
N GLU A 104 -12.90 -6.97 4.80
CA GLU A 104 -13.66 -8.14 4.32
C GLU A 104 -15.05 -7.77 3.78
N PHE A 105 -15.61 -6.64 4.22
CA PHE A 105 -16.99 -6.24 3.88
C PHE A 105 -17.07 -5.12 2.83
N VAL A 106 -15.94 -4.59 2.36
CA VAL A 106 -15.89 -3.67 1.23
C VAL A 106 -14.91 -4.13 0.16
N SER A 107 -15.12 -3.67 -1.07
CA SER A 107 -14.16 -3.89 -2.14
C SER A 107 -12.83 -3.19 -1.84
N SER A 108 -11.72 -3.75 -2.31
CA SER A 108 -10.47 -3.01 -2.33
C SER A 108 -10.61 -1.82 -3.28
N GLY A 109 -10.57 -0.61 -2.72
CA GLY A 109 -10.45 0.63 -3.49
C GLY A 109 -9.00 1.07 -3.51
N ASP A 110 -8.56 1.68 -4.61
CA ASP A 110 -7.21 2.22 -4.76
C ASP A 110 -7.27 3.68 -5.23
N ALA A 111 -6.42 4.53 -4.64
CA ALA A 111 -6.18 5.88 -5.12
C ALA A 111 -4.69 6.13 -5.31
N PHE A 112 -4.28 6.54 -6.50
CA PHE A 112 -2.92 6.93 -6.80
C PHE A 112 -2.78 8.45 -6.73
N VAL A 113 -2.03 8.93 -5.76
CA VAL A 113 -1.77 10.36 -5.53
C VAL A 113 -0.56 10.85 -6.35
N GLY A 114 0.38 9.95 -6.62
CA GLY A 114 1.60 10.26 -7.37
C GLY A 114 2.74 10.72 -6.47
N ASN A 115 3.57 11.62 -6.99
CA ASN A 115 4.74 12.11 -6.27
C ASN A 115 4.40 13.41 -5.52
N LEU A 116 4.80 13.51 -4.25
CA LEU A 116 4.63 14.69 -3.42
C LEU A 116 5.98 15.33 -3.10
N ASP A 117 6.21 16.52 -3.62
CA ASP A 117 7.40 17.32 -3.29
C ASP A 117 7.35 17.78 -1.80
N SER A 118 8.49 18.23 -1.27
CA SER A 118 8.57 18.81 0.09
C SER A 118 7.58 19.97 0.24
N GLY A 119 6.74 19.90 1.27
CA GLY A 119 5.69 20.90 1.55
C GLY A 119 4.44 20.78 0.68
N ALA A 120 4.37 19.79 -0.22
CA ALA A 120 3.20 19.57 -1.07
C ALA A 120 2.09 18.82 -0.33
N THR A 121 0.86 18.99 -0.85
CA THR A 121 -0.34 18.28 -0.40
C THR A 121 -0.87 17.44 -1.56
N GLY A 122 -1.22 16.19 -1.27
CA GLY A 122 -1.93 15.29 -2.16
C GLY A 122 -3.36 15.07 -1.68
N SER A 123 -4.31 15.02 -2.59
CA SER A 123 -5.71 14.70 -2.28
C SER A 123 -5.99 13.25 -2.61
N VAL A 124 -6.65 12.57 -1.70
CA VAL A 124 -7.18 11.22 -1.87
C VAL A 124 -8.68 11.33 -2.08
N ASP A 125 -9.16 10.69 -3.12
CA ASP A 125 -10.58 10.57 -3.47
C ASP A 125 -10.76 9.16 -4.06
N MET A 126 -11.35 8.27 -3.27
CA MET A 126 -11.49 6.86 -3.63
C MET A 126 -12.88 6.33 -3.32
N TYR A 127 -13.34 5.39 -4.13
CA TYR A 127 -14.62 4.73 -3.94
C TYR A 127 -14.42 3.28 -3.50
N VAL A 128 -15.28 2.83 -2.59
CA VAL A 128 -15.36 1.45 -2.12
C VAL A 128 -16.81 0.97 -2.25
N ASN A 129 -17.01 -0.30 -2.59
CA ASN A 129 -18.34 -0.91 -2.72
C ASN A 129 -18.59 -1.85 -1.54
N GLY A 130 -19.80 -1.83 -0.98
CA GLY A 130 -20.23 -2.80 0.01
C GLY A 130 -20.33 -4.20 -0.59
N LEU A 131 -19.61 -5.17 -0.02
CA LEU A 131 -19.59 -6.57 -0.47
C LEU A 131 -20.42 -7.48 0.44
N ALA A 132 -20.40 -7.23 1.73
CA ALA A 132 -21.12 -8.00 2.74
C ALA A 132 -21.53 -7.09 3.89
N PRO A 133 -22.59 -7.44 4.65
CA PRO A 133 -22.98 -6.69 5.83
C PRO A 133 -21.87 -6.70 6.90
N THR A 134 -21.66 -5.56 7.55
CA THR A 134 -20.74 -5.47 8.66
C THR A 134 -21.27 -6.23 9.88
N THR A 135 -20.38 -7.01 10.50
CA THR A 135 -20.69 -7.79 11.71
C THR A 135 -20.06 -7.21 12.98
N ASP A 136 -19.23 -6.18 12.82
CA ASP A 136 -18.46 -5.51 13.86
C ASP A 136 -18.71 -3.99 13.88
N ASP A 137 -17.72 -3.20 14.27
CA ASP A 137 -17.75 -1.73 14.30
C ASP A 137 -17.58 -1.07 12.91
N GLY A 138 -17.56 -1.86 11.83
CA GLY A 138 -17.41 -1.34 10.47
C GLY A 138 -16.04 -0.75 10.16
N THR A 139 -14.98 -1.25 10.79
CA THR A 139 -13.63 -0.72 10.60
C THR A 139 -13.04 -1.11 9.24
N VAL A 140 -12.71 -0.13 8.42
CA VAL A 140 -11.94 -0.27 7.17
C VAL A 140 -10.53 0.24 7.40
N LYS A 141 -9.52 -0.55 7.07
CA LYS A 141 -8.11 -0.14 7.09
C LYS A 141 -7.74 0.55 5.80
N LEU A 142 -7.10 1.70 5.90
CA LEU A 142 -6.51 2.42 4.80
C LEU A 142 -4.99 2.27 4.89
N ASN A 143 -4.39 1.65 3.88
CA ASN A 143 -2.94 1.50 3.76
C ASN A 143 -2.41 2.60 2.84
N ILE A 144 -1.69 3.56 3.40
CA ILE A 144 -1.04 4.65 2.69
C ILE A 144 0.42 4.28 2.48
N SER A 145 0.83 4.05 1.24
CA SER A 145 2.19 3.67 0.90
C SER A 145 2.88 4.74 0.07
N TYR A 146 4.17 4.92 0.31
CA TYR A 146 5.04 5.79 -0.46
C TYR A 146 6.46 5.21 -0.49
N GLU A 147 7.26 5.66 -1.45
CA GLU A 147 8.67 5.29 -1.59
C GLU A 147 9.56 6.53 -1.37
N ASP A 148 10.76 6.29 -0.86
CA ASP A 148 11.81 7.32 -0.79
C ASP A 148 12.62 7.39 -2.10
N GLU A 149 13.64 8.25 -2.15
CA GLU A 149 14.55 8.39 -3.32
C GLU A 149 15.33 7.10 -3.64
N THR A 150 15.43 6.17 -2.69
CA THR A 150 16.13 4.88 -2.88
C THR A 150 15.19 3.77 -3.32
N GLY A 151 13.88 4.04 -3.39
CA GLY A 151 12.84 3.05 -3.69
C GLY A 151 12.44 2.22 -2.47
N GLU A 152 12.87 2.61 -1.26
CA GLU A 152 12.42 1.96 -0.02
C GLU A 152 10.97 2.36 0.27
N ALA A 153 10.09 1.34 0.35
CA ALA A 153 8.67 1.57 0.58
C ALA A 153 8.34 1.66 2.07
N THR A 154 7.50 2.62 2.43
CA THR A 154 6.92 2.78 3.77
C THR A 154 5.42 2.71 3.67
N VAL A 155 4.76 2.04 4.63
CA VAL A 155 3.30 1.95 4.75
C VAL A 155 2.86 2.54 6.07
N ILE A 156 1.85 3.42 6.01
CA ILE A 156 1.17 4.00 7.17
C ILE A 156 -0.26 3.47 7.15
N GLU A 157 -0.75 2.96 8.28
CA GLU A 157 -2.12 2.51 8.42
C GLU A 157 -2.98 3.58 9.09
N LYS A 158 -4.18 3.81 8.54
CA LYS A 158 -5.27 4.59 9.13
C LYS A 158 -6.53 3.74 9.12
N THR A 159 -7.48 4.05 9.98
CA THR A 159 -8.78 3.37 10.02
C THR A 159 -9.91 4.36 9.85
N VAL A 160 -10.97 3.92 9.17
CA VAL A 160 -12.24 4.65 9.06
C VAL A 160 -13.38 3.70 9.37
N SER A 161 -14.54 4.24 9.73
CA SER A 161 -15.74 3.43 9.95
C SER A 161 -16.70 3.59 8.77
N LEU A 162 -17.12 2.46 8.22
CA LEU A 162 -18.13 2.37 7.18
C LEU A 162 -19.05 1.19 7.48
N TYR A 163 -20.33 1.46 7.66
CA TYR A 163 -21.32 0.42 7.91
C TYR A 163 -21.96 -0.04 6.61
N VAL A 164 -21.97 -1.35 6.40
CA VAL A 164 -22.66 -1.98 5.26
C VAL A 164 -23.82 -2.79 5.79
N SER A 165 -25.04 -2.51 5.35
CA SER A 165 -26.26 -3.24 5.69
C SER A 165 -26.72 -4.16 4.55
N GLU A 166 -27.56 -5.14 4.87
CA GLU A 166 -28.27 -5.89 3.85
C GLU A 166 -29.19 -4.95 3.05
N PRO A 167 -29.38 -5.20 1.73
CA PRO A 167 -30.33 -4.43 0.94
C PRO A 167 -31.74 -4.60 1.55
N MET A 168 -32.43 -3.49 1.78
CA MET A 168 -33.83 -3.56 2.16
C MET A 168 -34.62 -4.13 0.99
N MET A 169 -35.11 -5.37 1.11
CA MET A 169 -36.14 -5.86 0.19
C MET A 169 -37.41 -5.03 0.45
N ASP A 170 -37.77 -4.19 -0.52
CA ASP A 170 -39.04 -3.49 -0.50
C ASP A 170 -40.16 -4.53 -0.64
N ASP A 171 -40.65 -5.03 0.50
CA ASP A 171 -41.80 -5.92 0.59
C ASP A 171 -43.10 -5.12 0.43
N SER A 172 -43.09 -4.16 -0.52
CA SER A 172 -44.29 -3.47 -0.96
C SER A 172 -45.08 -4.31 -1.99
N THR A 173 -45.33 -5.60 -1.66
CA THR A 173 -46.50 -6.28 -2.19
C THR A 173 -47.67 -5.76 -1.39
N GLY A 174 -48.17 -4.58 -1.79
CA GLY A 174 -49.43 -4.06 -1.31
C GLY A 174 -50.51 -5.17 -1.37
N MET A 175 -50.95 -5.60 -0.20
CA MET A 175 -52.24 -6.22 -0.06
C MET A 175 -53.27 -5.16 -0.38
N ASP A 176 -53.65 -5.00 -1.63
CA ASP A 176 -54.93 -4.48 -2.01
C ASP A 176 -55.98 -5.49 -1.54
N ASP A 177 -56.53 -5.19 -0.37
CA ASP A 177 -57.74 -5.80 0.19
C ASP A 177 -58.91 -5.37 -0.71
N MET A 178 -59.23 -6.14 -1.75
CA MET A 178 -60.45 -6.02 -2.53
C MET A 178 -61.41 -7.15 -2.13
N PRO A 179 -62.66 -6.81 -1.81
CA PRO A 179 -63.63 -7.80 -1.37
C PRO A 179 -64.02 -8.73 -2.53
N ALA A 180 -64.15 -10.03 -2.14
CA ALA A 180 -64.57 -11.11 -3.03
C ALA A 180 -65.94 -10.80 -3.69
N ASP A 181 -65.96 -10.91 -5.02
CA ASP A 181 -67.19 -11.20 -5.75
C ASP A 181 -67.02 -12.48 -6.58
N ASP A 182 -67.97 -13.36 -6.37
CA ASP A 182 -68.08 -14.71 -6.84
C ASP A 182 -68.28 -14.79 -8.37
N GLN A 183 -67.38 -15.42 -9.13
CA GLN A 183 -67.80 -16.18 -10.34
C GLN A 183 -66.75 -17.21 -10.81
N THR A 184 -67.22 -18.39 -10.94
CA THR A 184 -66.67 -19.62 -11.55
C THR A 184 -66.03 -19.44 -12.93
N GLY A 185 -64.82 -20.04 -13.13
CA GLY A 185 -64.24 -20.15 -14.46
C GLY A 185 -62.90 -20.96 -14.45
N THR A 186 -63.00 -22.24 -14.82
CA THR A 186 -61.94 -23.16 -15.17
C THR A 186 -60.91 -22.60 -16.16
N GLY A 187 -59.59 -22.67 -15.85
CA GLY A 187 -58.56 -22.44 -16.86
C GLY A 187 -57.18 -22.45 -16.28
N GLY A 188 -56.40 -23.52 -16.55
CA GLY A 188 -55.05 -23.70 -16.08
C GLY A 188 -54.08 -22.59 -16.45
N SER A 189 -53.21 -22.21 -15.50
CA SER A 189 -52.05 -21.34 -15.75
C SER A 189 -50.79 -21.99 -15.24
N VAL A 190 -50.10 -22.58 -16.16
CA VAL A 190 -48.68 -22.94 -16.03
C VAL A 190 -47.90 -21.71 -16.46
N GLY A 191 -47.18 -21.06 -15.54
CA GLY A 191 -46.22 -20.06 -15.98
C GLY A 191 -45.96 -18.87 -15.04
N LYS A 192 -45.15 -19.06 -14.00
CA LYS A 192 -44.35 -17.96 -13.37
C LYS A 192 -43.16 -18.41 -12.53
N ALA A 193 -42.54 -19.58 -12.84
CA ALA A 193 -41.34 -20.06 -12.16
C ALA A 193 -40.01 -19.88 -12.95
N VAL A 194 -40.04 -19.15 -14.07
CA VAL A 194 -38.89 -19.08 -15.01
C VAL A 194 -37.85 -18.00 -14.69
N PRO A 195 -38.14 -16.83 -14.09
CA PRO A 195 -37.11 -15.81 -13.94
C PRO A 195 -36.05 -16.11 -12.84
N VAL A 196 -36.40 -16.82 -11.76
CA VAL A 196 -35.47 -17.05 -10.64
C VAL A 196 -34.39 -18.08 -11.00
N ILE A 197 -34.72 -19.11 -11.78
CA ILE A 197 -33.74 -20.14 -12.19
C ILE A 197 -32.70 -19.59 -13.18
N VAL A 198 -33.08 -18.64 -14.05
CA VAL A 198 -32.16 -18.03 -15.02
C VAL A 198 -31.12 -17.15 -14.32
N VAL A 199 -31.48 -16.43 -13.27
CA VAL A 199 -30.55 -15.59 -12.50
C VAL A 199 -29.52 -16.45 -11.76
N PHE A 200 -29.93 -17.58 -11.16
CA PHE A 200 -29.01 -18.51 -10.50
C PHE A 200 -28.04 -19.20 -11.48
N LEU A 201 -28.48 -19.52 -12.69
CA LEU A 201 -27.62 -20.13 -13.71
C LEU A 201 -26.59 -19.13 -14.26
N ILE A 202 -26.92 -17.84 -14.38
CA ILE A 202 -25.98 -16.80 -14.80
C ILE A 202 -24.92 -16.54 -13.71
N ALA A 203 -25.33 -16.50 -12.44
CA ALA A 203 -24.40 -16.33 -11.32
C ALA A 203 -23.44 -17.52 -11.17
N ALA A 204 -23.95 -18.76 -11.28
CA ALA A 204 -23.12 -19.97 -11.25
C ALA A 204 -22.16 -20.07 -12.45
N GLY A 205 -22.60 -19.67 -13.63
CA GLY A 205 -21.78 -19.59 -14.84
C GLY A 205 -20.66 -18.56 -14.73
N GLY A 206 -20.94 -17.37 -14.18
CA GLY A 206 -19.95 -16.33 -13.95
C GLY A 206 -18.83 -16.75 -12.99
N ILE A 207 -19.18 -17.38 -11.89
CA ILE A 207 -18.20 -17.89 -10.90
C ILE A 207 -17.33 -19.00 -11.53
N ALA A 208 -17.90 -19.91 -12.30
CA ALA A 208 -17.17 -20.97 -12.97
C ALA A 208 -16.15 -20.42 -13.99
N ILE A 209 -16.50 -19.36 -14.72
CA ILE A 209 -15.61 -18.67 -15.66
C ILE A 209 -14.44 -18.01 -14.93
N ILE A 210 -14.70 -17.29 -13.82
CA ILE A 210 -13.67 -16.63 -13.01
C ILE A 210 -12.69 -17.65 -12.43
N ILE A 211 -13.19 -18.79 -11.90
CA ILE A 211 -12.35 -19.86 -11.36
C ILE A 211 -11.50 -20.50 -12.47
N SER A 212 -12.07 -20.69 -13.66
CA SER A 212 -11.34 -21.27 -14.79
C SER A 212 -10.22 -20.34 -15.30
N LEU A 213 -10.47 -19.04 -15.35
CA LEU A 213 -9.48 -18.03 -15.73
C LEU A 213 -8.34 -17.92 -14.72
N LYS A 214 -8.65 -17.96 -13.40
CA LYS A 214 -7.63 -18.00 -12.35
C LYS A 214 -6.77 -19.28 -12.42
N LYS A 215 -7.37 -20.43 -12.67
CA LYS A 215 -6.63 -21.70 -12.85
C LYS A 215 -5.75 -21.68 -14.10
N LYS A 216 -6.17 -21.01 -15.18
CA LYS A 216 -5.37 -20.89 -16.41
C LYS A 216 -4.16 -19.98 -16.17
N LYS A 217 -4.32 -18.82 -15.53
CA LYS A 217 -3.21 -17.93 -15.16
C LYS A 217 -2.19 -18.61 -14.23
N LEU A 218 -2.66 -19.39 -13.25
CA LEU A 218 -1.78 -20.12 -12.32
C LEU A 218 -0.96 -21.21 -13.03
N LYS A 219 -1.54 -21.87 -14.06
CA LYS A 219 -0.82 -22.84 -14.87
C LYS A 219 0.21 -22.19 -15.79
N GLU A 220 -0.09 -21.02 -16.36
CA GLU A 220 0.86 -20.26 -17.18
C GLU A 220 2.04 -19.74 -16.34
N GLN A 221 1.80 -19.29 -15.10
CA GLN A 221 2.88 -18.88 -14.20
C GLN A 221 3.78 -20.06 -13.80
N LYS A 222 3.20 -21.22 -13.47
CA LYS A 222 4.01 -22.42 -13.15
C LYS A 222 4.85 -22.89 -14.33
N LYS A 223 4.31 -22.81 -15.55
CA LYS A 223 5.05 -23.18 -16.74
C LYS A 223 6.22 -22.24 -17.05
N LEU A 224 6.03 -20.93 -16.78
CA LEU A 224 7.10 -19.93 -16.89
C LEU A 224 8.21 -20.14 -15.85
N GLU A 225 7.86 -20.60 -14.63
CA GLU A 225 8.84 -20.94 -13.60
C GLU A 225 9.60 -22.22 -13.93
N GLU A 226 8.95 -23.25 -14.50
CA GLU A 226 9.61 -24.47 -14.97
C GLU A 226 10.55 -24.18 -16.15
N ASP A 227 10.13 -23.38 -17.13
CA ASP A 227 10.95 -23.00 -18.28
C ASP A 227 12.18 -22.14 -17.88
N LEU A 228 12.12 -21.39 -16.75
CA LEU A 228 13.25 -20.63 -16.20
C LEU A 228 14.28 -21.52 -15.49
N ILE A 229 13.82 -22.57 -14.79
CA ILE A 229 14.71 -23.52 -14.11
C ILE A 229 15.50 -24.36 -15.12
N ASP A 230 14.85 -24.77 -16.23
CA ASP A 230 15.53 -25.54 -17.29
C ASP A 230 16.60 -24.73 -18.03
N LEU A 231 16.50 -23.39 -18.05
CA LEU A 231 17.55 -22.52 -18.67
C LEU A 231 18.79 -22.39 -17.79
N ASP A 232 18.61 -22.41 -16.45
CA ASP A 232 19.73 -22.33 -15.51
C ASP A 232 20.54 -23.63 -15.45
N GLU A 233 19.94 -24.82 -15.75
CA GLU A 233 20.64 -26.10 -15.79
C GLU A 233 21.45 -26.32 -17.10
N GLU A 234 21.09 -25.67 -18.23
CA GLU A 234 21.84 -25.79 -19.48
C GLU A 234 23.15 -24.96 -19.50
N ASP A 235 23.26 -23.93 -18.68
CA ASP A 235 24.49 -23.09 -18.61
C ASP A 235 25.59 -23.70 -17.71
N ASP A 236 25.24 -24.58 -16.75
CA ASP A 236 26.20 -25.24 -15.86
C ASP A 236 26.90 -26.48 -16.51
N GLU A 237 26.41 -27.00 -17.65
CA GLU A 237 27.08 -28.12 -18.37
C GLU A 237 28.12 -27.67 -19.41
N LYS A 238 28.39 -26.37 -19.56
CA LYS A 238 29.30 -25.81 -20.61
C LYS A 238 30.58 -25.15 -20.06
N GLU A 239 30.90 -25.28 -18.77
CA GLU A 239 32.23 -24.87 -18.24
C GLU A 239 33.18 -26.04 -18.02
#